data_26eb51d4eeb3718d0676c7afa325cecc
#
_entry.id   26eb51d4eeb3718d0676c7afa325cecc
#
_cell.length_a   1.000
_cell.length_b   1.000
_cell.length_c   1.000
_cell.angle_alpha   90.00
_cell.angle_beta   90.00
_cell.angle_gamma   90.00
#
_symmetry.space_group_name_H-M   'P 1'
#
loop_
_entity.id
_entity.type
_entity.pdbx_description
1 polymer ?
#
loop_
_entity_poly.entity_id
_entity_poly.type
_entity_poly.pdbx_seq_one_letter_code
_entity_poly.pdbx_strand_id
1 'polypeptide(L)'
;MDDFYEELKRRVFDVWKAEGLLSERIQIRARALSTTEAIGNPEHQDFPIQKGKEKLMQATFMDAGGQAFTDMYGDYEGTLEQVLNLPMENNHQRAVFVASLNAVLARLGRIEGAIHCRDEEPVACGKALLPYLKERYSSAKITQVGFQPRMVENLATAHPLRVLDMDPDNIGARKFGVMIESADHTEEAVDWADLLLVTGTTLANGTITPLLNKKPVIFYGTTVAGAAHLMGWERFCPCSH
;
A
#
# COMPACT_ATOMS: atom_id res chain seq x y z
N MET A 1 -14.59 14.78 -6.50
CA MET A 1 -13.64 13.95 -5.72
C MET A 1 -14.28 12.57 -5.57
N ASP A 2 -13.52 11.49 -5.52
CA ASP A 2 -14.08 10.15 -5.36
C ASP A 2 -14.71 10.03 -3.96
N ASP A 3 -15.94 9.55 -3.85
CA ASP A 3 -16.69 9.39 -2.59
C ASP A 3 -15.88 8.60 -1.53
N PHE A 4 -15.00 7.72 -1.99
CA PHE A 4 -14.13 6.95 -1.11
C PHE A 4 -13.13 7.84 -0.35
N TYR A 5 -12.44 8.77 -1.02
CA TYR A 5 -11.47 9.65 -0.34
C TYR A 5 -12.14 10.65 0.60
N GLU A 6 -13.35 11.09 0.29
CA GLU A 6 -14.14 11.94 1.20
C GLU A 6 -14.50 11.17 2.48
N GLU A 7 -14.94 9.92 2.35
CA GLU A 7 -15.24 9.06 3.51
C GLU A 7 -13.98 8.77 4.33
N LEU A 8 -12.84 8.49 3.68
CA LEU A 8 -11.59 8.27 4.39
C LEU A 8 -11.14 9.53 5.15
N LYS A 9 -11.20 10.71 4.51
CA LYS A 9 -10.89 11.99 5.16
C LYS A 9 -11.81 12.27 6.35
N ARG A 10 -13.10 11.99 6.22
CA ARG A 10 -14.06 12.15 7.31
C ARG A 10 -13.67 11.29 8.52
N ARG A 11 -13.33 10.03 8.32
CA ARG A 11 -12.88 9.13 9.40
C ARG A 11 -11.57 9.60 10.03
N VAL A 12 -10.63 10.08 9.22
CA VAL A 12 -9.37 10.66 9.70
C VAL A 12 -9.64 11.90 10.53
N PHE A 13 -10.50 12.80 10.05
CA PHE A 13 -10.92 14.00 10.79
C PHE A 13 -11.53 13.64 12.15
N ASP A 14 -12.45 12.66 12.19
CA ASP A 14 -13.11 12.25 13.43
C ASP A 14 -12.08 11.76 14.48
N VAL A 15 -11.10 10.94 14.04
CA VAL A 15 -10.01 10.47 14.91
C VAL A 15 -9.15 11.62 15.39
N TRP A 16 -8.64 12.47 14.50
CA TRP A 16 -7.73 13.55 14.87
C TRP A 16 -8.40 14.60 15.74
N LYS A 17 -9.69 14.85 15.53
CA LYS A 17 -10.50 15.73 16.37
C LYS A 17 -10.71 15.15 17.76
N ALA A 18 -11.05 13.88 17.86
CA ALA A 18 -11.25 13.18 19.13
C ALA A 18 -9.98 13.17 20.00
N GLU A 19 -8.79 13.09 19.36
CA GLU A 19 -7.48 13.15 20.02
C GLU A 19 -6.98 14.58 20.28
N GLY A 20 -7.76 15.61 19.92
CA GLY A 20 -7.39 17.02 20.10
C GLY A 20 -6.28 17.53 19.18
N LEU A 21 -5.90 16.75 18.14
CA LEU A 21 -4.73 17.04 17.30
C LEU A 21 -4.96 18.20 16.33
N LEU A 22 -6.21 18.52 15.97
CA LEU A 22 -6.53 19.60 15.03
C LEU A 22 -6.36 21.00 15.63
N SER A 23 -6.41 21.13 16.96
CA SER A 23 -6.24 22.40 17.66
C SER A 23 -4.78 22.79 17.89
N GLU A 24 -3.87 21.88 17.67
CA GLU A 24 -2.44 22.09 17.90
C GLU A 24 -1.71 22.42 16.59
N ARG A 25 -0.68 23.26 16.66
CA ARG A 25 0.23 23.54 15.54
C ARG A 25 1.25 22.40 15.38
N ILE A 26 0.76 21.18 15.20
CA ILE A 26 1.59 20.01 15.03
C ILE A 26 2.02 19.94 13.57
N GLN A 27 3.33 19.86 13.34
CA GLN A 27 3.92 19.79 12.01
C GLN A 27 3.98 18.35 11.53
N ILE A 28 3.58 18.14 10.26
CA ILE A 28 3.92 16.96 9.48
C ILE A 28 5.04 17.33 8.53
N ARG A 29 6.06 16.48 8.47
CA ARG A 29 7.13 16.57 7.46
C ARG A 29 7.16 15.26 6.70
N ALA A 30 7.08 15.34 5.37
CA ALA A 30 7.20 14.19 4.49
C ALA A 30 8.31 14.41 3.48
N ARG A 31 9.09 13.36 3.19
CA ARG A 31 10.15 13.34 2.18
C ARG A 31 10.24 11.99 1.50
N ALA A 32 10.82 11.94 0.31
CA ALA A 32 11.18 10.68 -0.32
C ALA A 32 12.42 10.08 0.36
N LEU A 33 12.39 8.76 0.56
CA LEU A 33 13.54 7.98 1.01
C LEU A 33 14.43 7.59 -0.18
N SER A 34 15.72 7.47 0.05
CA SER A 34 16.61 6.75 -0.86
C SER A 34 16.24 5.24 -0.85
N THR A 35 16.66 4.51 -1.88
CA THR A 35 16.36 3.07 -1.99
C THR A 35 16.88 2.31 -0.76
N THR A 36 18.11 2.60 -0.32
CA THR A 36 18.69 1.95 0.87
C THR A 36 17.95 2.30 2.17
N GLU A 37 17.51 3.55 2.33
CA GLU A 37 16.68 3.92 3.48
C GLU A 37 15.34 3.18 3.47
N ALA A 38 14.75 2.99 2.27
CA ALA A 38 13.44 2.38 2.10
C ALA A 38 13.44 0.87 2.31
N ILE A 39 14.39 0.14 1.70
CA ILE A 39 14.38 -1.32 1.64
C ILE A 39 15.67 -1.99 2.12
N GLY A 40 16.66 -1.24 2.64
CA GLY A 40 17.96 -1.81 3.03
C GLY A 40 18.78 -2.29 1.84
N ASN A 41 19.41 -3.45 1.98
CA ASN A 41 20.27 -4.09 0.97
C ASN A 41 19.83 -5.53 0.71
N PRO A 42 18.68 -5.78 0.07
CA PRO A 42 18.22 -7.13 -0.23
C PRO A 42 19.15 -7.84 -1.22
N GLU A 43 19.30 -9.16 -1.10
CA GLU A 43 20.02 -9.97 -2.08
C GLU A 43 19.37 -9.93 -3.46
N HIS A 44 18.04 -9.92 -3.49
CA HIS A 44 17.27 -9.85 -4.72
C HIS A 44 17.24 -8.41 -5.27
N GLN A 45 17.48 -8.29 -6.59
CA GLN A 45 17.56 -6.99 -7.28
C GLN A 45 16.34 -6.73 -8.21
N ASP A 46 15.25 -7.47 -8.02
CA ASP A 46 14.07 -7.44 -8.87
C ASP A 46 12.87 -6.65 -8.29
N PHE A 47 13.08 -5.96 -7.16
CA PHE A 47 12.03 -5.15 -6.55
C PHE A 47 11.77 -3.85 -7.34
N PRO A 48 10.49 -3.46 -7.54
CA PRO A 48 10.13 -2.28 -8.33
C PRO A 48 10.80 -0.98 -7.88
N ILE A 49 10.95 -0.75 -6.58
CA ILE A 49 11.61 0.45 -6.04
C ILE A 49 13.07 0.60 -6.45
N GLN A 50 13.78 -0.51 -6.72
CA GLN A 50 15.18 -0.49 -7.18
C GLN A 50 15.30 0.05 -8.61
N LYS A 51 14.23 -0.01 -9.41
CA LYS A 51 14.16 0.54 -10.77
C LYS A 51 13.95 2.06 -10.79
N GLY A 52 13.69 2.69 -9.63
CA GLY A 52 13.64 4.15 -9.46
C GLY A 52 12.35 4.82 -9.95
N LYS A 53 11.35 4.08 -10.42
CA LYS A 53 10.06 4.64 -10.89
C LYS A 53 9.14 5.03 -9.75
N GLU A 54 9.23 4.33 -8.63
CA GLU A 54 8.52 4.64 -7.40
C GLU A 54 9.50 4.99 -6.29
N LYS A 55 9.04 5.82 -5.37
CA LYS A 55 9.74 6.15 -4.12
C LYS A 55 8.85 5.85 -2.94
N LEU A 56 9.48 5.58 -1.82
CA LEU A 56 8.81 5.49 -0.54
C LEU A 56 8.89 6.87 0.13
N MET A 57 7.73 7.52 0.24
CA MET A 57 7.59 8.74 1.02
C MET A 57 7.45 8.36 2.50
N GLN A 58 8.17 9.06 3.37
CA GLN A 58 8.00 8.93 4.82
C GLN A 58 7.55 10.27 5.41
N ALA A 59 6.40 10.26 6.04
CA ALA A 59 5.97 11.33 6.93
C ALA A 59 6.46 11.06 8.35
N THR A 60 6.79 12.12 9.06
CA THR A 60 7.16 12.09 10.47
C THR A 60 6.18 12.96 11.25
N PHE A 61 5.57 12.38 12.27
CA PHE A 61 4.69 13.04 13.22
C PHE A 61 5.22 12.81 14.64
N MET A 62 5.72 13.88 15.29
CA MET A 62 6.47 13.76 16.52
C MET A 62 7.67 12.79 16.34
N ASP A 63 7.65 11.64 17.02
CA ASP A 63 8.67 10.59 17.02
C ASP A 63 8.29 9.37 16.15
N ALA A 64 7.10 9.37 15.55
CA ALA A 64 6.61 8.26 14.73
C ALA A 64 6.73 8.53 13.24
N GLY A 65 7.06 7.47 12.48
CA GLY A 65 7.08 7.44 11.03
C GLY A 65 5.85 6.77 10.45
N GLY A 66 5.47 7.19 9.24
CA GLY A 66 4.47 6.52 8.42
C GLY A 66 4.82 6.63 6.95
N GLN A 67 4.64 5.55 6.20
CA GLN A 67 5.16 5.47 4.84
C GLN A 67 4.06 5.23 3.81
N ALA A 68 4.30 5.72 2.58
CA ALA A 68 3.47 5.49 1.41
C ALA A 68 4.32 5.44 0.13
N PHE A 69 4.11 4.43 -0.72
CA PHE A 69 4.69 4.37 -2.06
C PHE A 69 3.99 5.33 -3.02
N THR A 70 4.77 5.98 -3.90
CA THR A 70 4.27 6.88 -4.94
C THR A 70 5.28 7.05 -6.07
N ASP A 71 4.80 7.32 -7.27
CA ASP A 71 5.56 7.75 -8.45
C ASP A 71 5.75 9.28 -8.48
N MET A 72 4.92 10.04 -7.74
CA MET A 72 5.02 11.49 -7.60
C MET A 72 5.44 11.84 -6.17
N TYR A 73 6.69 12.17 -5.99
CA TYR A 73 7.28 12.43 -4.68
C TYR A 73 7.85 13.86 -4.59
N GLY A 74 7.95 14.36 -3.37
CA GLY A 74 8.50 15.68 -3.06
C GLY A 74 8.42 15.93 -1.57
N ASP A 75 9.07 17.00 -1.13
CA ASP A 75 9.02 17.40 0.26
C ASP A 75 7.69 18.08 0.58
N TYR A 76 7.22 17.87 1.79
CA TYR A 76 6.02 18.51 2.33
C TYR A 76 6.25 18.83 3.80
N GLU A 77 5.84 20.04 4.19
CA GLU A 77 5.77 20.46 5.59
C GLU A 77 4.46 21.21 5.81
N GLY A 78 3.71 20.84 6.84
CA GLY A 78 2.42 21.45 7.14
C GLY A 78 1.80 20.96 8.44
N THR A 79 0.64 21.49 8.76
CA THR A 79 -0.17 21.07 9.91
C THR A 79 -1.08 19.90 9.52
N LEU A 80 -1.64 19.19 10.52
CA LEU A 80 -2.62 18.13 10.29
C LEU A 80 -3.88 18.65 9.58
N GLU A 81 -4.30 19.88 9.90
CA GLU A 81 -5.42 20.53 9.20
C GLU A 81 -5.10 20.75 7.71
N GLN A 82 -3.88 21.19 7.39
CA GLN A 82 -3.45 21.35 6.00
C GLN A 82 -3.39 20.01 5.25
N VAL A 83 -2.95 18.95 5.92
CA VAL A 83 -2.95 17.58 5.33
C VAL A 83 -4.38 17.12 5.03
N LEU A 84 -5.33 17.32 5.95
CA LEU A 84 -6.75 16.99 5.74
C LEU A 84 -7.35 17.75 4.56
N ASN A 85 -6.94 19.00 4.36
CA ASN A 85 -7.45 19.86 3.30
C ASN A 85 -6.73 19.68 1.93
N LEU A 86 -5.79 18.73 1.81
CA LEU A 86 -5.19 18.41 0.50
C LEU A 86 -6.28 17.97 -0.49
N PRO A 87 -6.28 18.49 -1.72
CA PRO A 87 -7.37 18.24 -2.67
C PRO A 87 -7.36 16.82 -3.27
N MET A 88 -6.34 16.01 -3.04
CA MET A 88 -6.18 14.63 -3.55
C MET A 88 -6.18 14.51 -5.08
N GLU A 89 -5.78 15.56 -5.79
CA GLU A 89 -5.82 15.62 -7.25
C GLU A 89 -4.69 14.83 -7.92
N ASN A 90 -3.59 14.60 -7.20
CA ASN A 90 -2.43 13.90 -7.74
C ASN A 90 -1.82 12.91 -6.72
N ASN A 91 -0.92 12.04 -7.21
CA ASN A 91 -0.31 10.99 -6.40
C ASN A 91 0.56 11.53 -5.26
N HIS A 92 1.22 12.71 -5.43
CA HIS A 92 1.98 13.33 -4.35
C HIS A 92 1.08 13.72 -3.18
N GLN A 93 -0.04 14.41 -3.44
CA GLN A 93 -0.97 14.84 -2.38
C GLN A 93 -1.58 13.63 -1.65
N ARG A 94 -1.96 12.58 -2.38
CA ARG A 94 -2.44 11.33 -1.80
C ARG A 94 -1.37 10.64 -0.95
N ALA A 95 -0.12 10.58 -1.44
CA ALA A 95 0.98 9.97 -0.70
C ALA A 95 1.31 10.74 0.58
N VAL A 96 1.32 12.08 0.55
CA VAL A 96 1.49 12.92 1.76
C VAL A 96 0.39 12.64 2.77
N PHE A 97 -0.87 12.64 2.33
CA PHE A 97 -2.01 12.35 3.21
C PHE A 97 -1.90 10.96 3.83
N VAL A 98 -1.64 9.93 3.01
CA VAL A 98 -1.57 8.54 3.46
C VAL A 98 -0.39 8.29 4.40
N ALA A 99 0.80 8.81 4.07
CA ALA A 99 1.97 8.70 4.93
C ALA A 99 1.74 9.41 6.28
N SER A 100 1.09 10.60 6.25
CA SER A 100 0.73 11.34 7.47
C SER A 100 -0.29 10.59 8.31
N LEU A 101 -1.33 10.01 7.69
CA LEU A 101 -2.30 9.16 8.36
C LEU A 101 -1.60 7.99 9.08
N ASN A 102 -0.70 7.30 8.38
CA ASN A 102 0.06 6.18 8.93
C ASN A 102 0.93 6.64 10.12
N ALA A 103 1.64 7.78 10.00
CA ALA A 103 2.47 8.31 11.07
C ALA A 103 1.66 8.67 12.33
N VAL A 104 0.51 9.35 12.13
CA VAL A 104 -0.35 9.75 13.26
C VAL A 104 -0.95 8.53 13.95
N LEU A 105 -1.48 7.56 13.21
CA LEU A 105 -2.07 6.36 13.81
C LEU A 105 -1.01 5.47 14.50
N ALA A 106 0.21 5.39 13.95
CA ALA A 106 1.33 4.72 14.60
C ALA A 106 1.69 5.43 15.93
N ARG A 107 1.77 6.77 15.94
CA ARG A 107 2.03 7.56 17.15
C ARG A 107 0.96 7.36 18.23
N LEU A 108 -0.29 7.20 17.81
CA LEU A 108 -1.41 6.92 18.71
C LEU A 108 -1.46 5.45 19.17
N GLY A 109 -0.57 4.59 18.70
CA GLY A 109 -0.57 3.15 19.00
C GLY A 109 -1.79 2.41 18.44
N ARG A 110 -2.45 2.96 17.41
CA ARG A 110 -3.65 2.36 16.80
C ARG A 110 -3.33 1.41 15.66
N ILE A 111 -2.15 1.52 15.07
CA ILE A 111 -1.66 0.61 14.03
C ILE A 111 -0.22 0.20 14.30
N GLU A 112 0.11 -0.98 13.80
CA GLU A 112 1.47 -1.48 13.63
C GLU A 112 1.80 -1.57 12.13
N GLY A 113 3.09 -1.69 11.81
CA GLY A 113 3.52 -1.91 10.43
C GLY A 113 3.32 -0.71 9.51
N ALA A 114 3.55 0.50 10.02
CA ALA A 114 3.55 1.74 9.25
C ALA A 114 4.86 1.98 8.48
N ILE A 115 5.89 1.17 8.75
CA ILE A 115 7.22 1.24 8.15
C ILE A 115 7.46 -0.03 7.32
N HIS A 116 8.00 0.13 6.11
CA HIS A 116 8.22 -0.96 5.16
C HIS A 116 9.30 -1.94 5.66
N CYS A 117 9.09 -3.21 5.39
CA CYS A 117 10.06 -4.27 5.62
C CYS A 117 11.35 -4.05 4.80
N ARG A 118 12.49 -4.56 5.30
CA ARG A 118 13.82 -4.30 4.74
C ARG A 118 14.58 -5.60 4.49
N ASP A 119 15.67 -5.47 3.76
CA ASP A 119 16.63 -6.56 3.54
C ASP A 119 15.94 -7.84 3.04
N GLU A 120 15.99 -8.93 3.78
CA GLU A 120 15.38 -10.23 3.42
C GLU A 120 13.94 -10.42 3.92
N GLU A 121 13.38 -9.47 4.63
CA GLU A 121 12.01 -9.56 5.17
C GLU A 121 10.93 -9.72 4.07
N PRO A 122 11.05 -9.11 2.87
CA PRO A 122 10.11 -9.37 1.76
C PRO A 122 10.06 -10.84 1.34
N VAL A 123 11.17 -11.57 1.45
CA VAL A 123 11.24 -13.01 1.17
C VAL A 123 10.46 -13.80 2.24
N ALA A 124 10.65 -13.46 3.52
CA ALA A 124 9.90 -14.05 4.62
C ALA A 124 8.40 -13.77 4.51
N CYS A 125 8.03 -12.51 4.16
CA CYS A 125 6.66 -12.09 3.92
C CYS A 125 6.00 -12.91 2.80
N GLY A 126 6.68 -13.09 1.65
CA GLY A 126 6.18 -13.91 0.55
C GLY A 126 5.93 -15.36 0.94
N LYS A 127 6.86 -15.96 1.72
CA LYS A 127 6.70 -17.34 2.23
C LYS A 127 5.54 -17.49 3.21
N ALA A 128 5.26 -16.48 4.01
CA ALA A 128 4.17 -16.51 5.00
C ALA A 128 2.78 -16.41 4.36
N LEU A 129 2.67 -15.99 3.09
CA LEU A 129 1.40 -15.74 2.43
C LEU A 129 0.59 -17.03 2.19
N LEU A 130 1.22 -18.11 1.70
CA LEU A 130 0.51 -19.37 1.45
C LEU A 130 -0.09 -19.99 2.73
N PRO A 131 0.64 -20.12 3.85
CA PRO A 131 0.05 -20.55 5.11
C PRO A 131 -1.12 -19.65 5.56
N TYR A 132 -1.00 -18.35 5.39
CA TYR A 132 -2.06 -17.40 5.74
C TYR A 132 -3.35 -17.61 4.93
N LEU A 133 -3.22 -17.92 3.63
CA LEU A 133 -4.38 -18.14 2.76
C LEU A 133 -5.00 -19.54 2.92
N LYS A 134 -4.23 -20.52 3.41
CA LYS A 134 -4.57 -21.95 3.37
C LYS A 134 -5.94 -22.28 3.96
N GLU A 135 -6.30 -21.67 5.07
CA GLU A 135 -7.55 -22.02 5.79
C GLU A 135 -8.80 -21.54 5.06
N ARG A 136 -8.75 -20.39 4.40
CA ARG A 136 -9.93 -19.74 3.81
C ARG A 136 -9.95 -19.75 2.29
N TYR A 137 -8.80 -19.86 1.66
CA TYR A 137 -8.62 -19.62 0.22
C TYR A 137 -7.77 -20.70 -0.47
N SER A 138 -7.74 -21.94 0.02
CA SER A 138 -6.82 -23.00 -0.44
C SER A 138 -6.89 -23.33 -1.93
N SER A 139 -8.02 -23.08 -2.60
CA SER A 139 -8.21 -23.33 -4.04
C SER A 139 -8.69 -22.10 -4.81
N ALA A 140 -8.63 -20.92 -4.20
CA ALA A 140 -9.15 -19.70 -4.80
C ALA A 140 -8.36 -19.29 -6.06
N LYS A 141 -9.08 -18.76 -7.03
CA LYS A 141 -8.51 -17.97 -8.12
C LYS A 141 -8.15 -16.59 -7.56
N ILE A 142 -6.89 -16.21 -7.67
CA ILE A 142 -6.38 -14.97 -7.09
C ILE A 142 -6.02 -13.99 -8.20
N THR A 143 -6.52 -12.76 -8.09
CA THR A 143 -5.97 -11.63 -8.85
C THR A 143 -5.11 -10.79 -7.90
N GLN A 144 -3.81 -10.75 -8.16
CA GLN A 144 -2.89 -9.84 -7.47
C GLN A 144 -2.77 -8.54 -8.25
N VAL A 145 -3.05 -7.43 -7.59
CA VAL A 145 -2.90 -6.07 -8.13
C VAL A 145 -1.62 -5.45 -7.57
N GLY A 146 -0.68 -5.11 -8.47
CA GLY A 146 0.69 -4.72 -8.17
C GLY A 146 1.64 -5.93 -8.14
N PHE A 147 2.72 -5.84 -8.94
CA PHE A 147 3.71 -6.91 -9.00
C PHE A 147 4.66 -6.86 -7.79
N GLN A 148 4.49 -7.80 -6.87
CA GLN A 148 5.43 -8.07 -5.78
C GLN A 148 6.10 -9.42 -6.02
N PRO A 149 7.40 -9.46 -6.39
CA PRO A 149 8.05 -10.68 -6.90
C PRO A 149 7.92 -11.88 -5.97
N ARG A 150 8.16 -11.70 -4.67
CA ARG A 150 8.16 -12.82 -3.71
C ARG A 150 6.77 -13.37 -3.43
N MET A 151 5.74 -12.53 -3.49
CA MET A 151 4.35 -12.99 -3.38
C MET A 151 3.93 -13.77 -4.63
N VAL A 152 4.21 -13.23 -5.83
CA VAL A 152 3.89 -13.90 -7.11
C VAL A 152 4.58 -15.25 -7.20
N GLU A 153 5.88 -15.31 -6.85
CA GLU A 153 6.66 -16.56 -6.85
C GLU A 153 6.01 -17.66 -6.01
N ASN A 154 5.57 -17.33 -4.79
CA ASN A 154 4.92 -18.31 -3.92
C ASN A 154 3.50 -18.65 -4.38
N LEU A 155 2.66 -17.65 -4.72
CA LEU A 155 1.27 -17.87 -5.14
C LEU A 155 1.18 -18.72 -6.40
N ALA A 156 2.07 -18.52 -7.39
CA ALA A 156 2.09 -19.25 -8.64
C ALA A 156 2.29 -20.76 -8.47
N THR A 157 2.80 -21.20 -7.32
CA THR A 157 2.96 -22.63 -7.03
C THR A 157 1.71 -23.33 -6.56
N ALA A 158 0.68 -22.58 -6.11
CA ALA A 158 -0.45 -23.14 -5.38
C ALA A 158 -1.84 -22.67 -5.87
N HIS A 159 -1.90 -21.56 -6.60
CA HIS A 159 -3.15 -20.94 -7.01
C HIS A 159 -3.21 -20.65 -8.51
N PRO A 160 -4.39 -20.75 -9.15
CA PRO A 160 -4.64 -20.03 -10.39
C PRO A 160 -4.45 -18.53 -10.13
N LEU A 161 -3.52 -17.89 -10.85
CA LEU A 161 -3.06 -16.54 -10.54
C LEU A 161 -3.08 -15.65 -11.79
N ARG A 162 -3.70 -14.50 -11.65
CA ARG A 162 -3.53 -13.34 -12.56
C ARG A 162 -2.79 -12.24 -11.81
N VAL A 163 -1.93 -11.49 -12.51
CA VAL A 163 -1.17 -10.39 -11.92
C VAL A 163 -1.32 -9.16 -12.79
N LEU A 164 -1.87 -8.10 -12.21
CA LEU A 164 -2.00 -6.80 -12.87
C LEU A 164 -0.90 -5.85 -12.40
N ASP A 165 -0.33 -5.10 -13.32
CA ASP A 165 0.66 -4.06 -12.99
C ASP A 165 0.46 -2.83 -13.89
N MET A 166 0.99 -1.69 -13.44
CA MET A 166 1.00 -0.43 -14.20
C MET A 166 2.37 -0.13 -14.80
N ASP A 167 3.44 -0.82 -14.38
CA ASP A 167 4.78 -0.63 -14.90
C ASP A 167 4.91 -1.26 -16.30
N PRO A 168 5.12 -0.46 -17.37
CA PRO A 168 5.24 -0.97 -18.74
C PRO A 168 6.41 -1.94 -18.93
N ASP A 169 7.44 -1.91 -18.04
CA ASP A 169 8.55 -2.86 -18.11
C ASP A 169 8.17 -4.25 -17.56
N ASN A 170 7.09 -4.34 -16.80
CA ASN A 170 6.56 -5.61 -16.31
C ASN A 170 5.46 -6.16 -17.24
N ILE A 171 4.63 -5.29 -17.83
CA ILE A 171 3.48 -5.69 -18.65
C ILE A 171 3.94 -6.52 -19.85
N GLY A 172 3.27 -7.66 -20.09
CA GLY A 172 3.60 -8.62 -21.15
C GLY A 172 4.78 -9.55 -20.82
N ALA A 173 5.51 -9.30 -19.75
CA ALA A 173 6.57 -10.19 -19.30
C ALA A 173 6.00 -11.42 -18.56
N ARG A 174 6.66 -12.57 -18.74
CA ARG A 174 6.35 -13.78 -17.96
C ARG A 174 7.30 -13.86 -16.76
N LYS A 175 6.75 -13.79 -15.55
CA LYS A 175 7.49 -13.88 -14.27
C LYS A 175 6.97 -15.06 -13.47
N PHE A 176 7.86 -15.93 -12.98
CA PHE A 176 7.49 -17.13 -12.20
C PHE A 176 6.41 -17.99 -12.87
N GLY A 177 6.41 -18.06 -14.22
CA GLY A 177 5.41 -18.79 -14.99
C GLY A 177 4.09 -18.03 -15.24
N VAL A 178 3.88 -16.85 -14.63
CA VAL A 178 2.67 -16.03 -14.76
C VAL A 178 2.92 -14.86 -15.72
N MET A 179 1.95 -14.57 -16.59
CA MET A 179 1.96 -13.35 -17.43
C MET A 179 1.56 -12.15 -16.58
N ILE A 180 2.33 -11.07 -16.65
CA ILE A 180 1.96 -9.81 -16.02
C ILE A 180 1.08 -9.04 -16.99
N GLU A 181 -0.14 -8.74 -16.58
CA GLU A 181 -1.16 -8.09 -17.40
C GLU A 181 -1.22 -6.57 -17.11
N SER A 182 -1.69 -5.79 -18.09
CA SER A 182 -1.97 -4.36 -17.90
C SER A 182 -3.13 -4.16 -16.92
N ALA A 183 -3.08 -3.07 -16.14
CA ALA A 183 -4.21 -2.62 -15.33
C ALA A 183 -5.49 -2.33 -16.16
N ASP A 184 -5.40 -2.19 -17.48
CA ASP A 184 -6.56 -2.09 -18.38
C ASP A 184 -7.47 -3.32 -18.32
N HIS A 185 -6.95 -4.47 -17.88
CA HIS A 185 -7.70 -5.71 -17.69
C HIS A 185 -8.32 -5.85 -16.29
N THR A 186 -8.35 -4.76 -15.48
CA THR A 186 -8.81 -4.82 -14.09
C THR A 186 -10.21 -5.41 -13.96
N GLU A 187 -11.18 -4.97 -14.76
CA GLU A 187 -12.57 -5.43 -14.65
C GLU A 187 -12.68 -6.94 -14.90
N GLU A 188 -12.08 -7.43 -15.99
CA GLU A 188 -12.07 -8.85 -16.33
C GLU A 188 -11.35 -9.69 -15.26
N ALA A 189 -10.22 -9.21 -14.75
CA ALA A 189 -9.44 -9.92 -13.75
C ALA A 189 -10.15 -9.96 -12.37
N VAL A 190 -10.87 -8.91 -12.02
CA VAL A 190 -11.71 -8.87 -10.81
C VAL A 190 -12.87 -9.86 -10.94
N ASP A 191 -13.56 -9.89 -12.09
CA ASP A 191 -14.68 -10.80 -12.31
C ASP A 191 -14.25 -12.27 -12.27
N TRP A 192 -13.07 -12.59 -12.81
CA TRP A 192 -12.49 -13.93 -12.81
C TRP A 192 -12.08 -14.43 -11.41
N ALA A 193 -11.68 -13.53 -10.51
CA ALA A 193 -11.12 -13.88 -9.22
C ALA A 193 -12.16 -14.32 -8.18
N ASP A 194 -11.75 -15.17 -7.25
CA ASP A 194 -12.45 -15.46 -5.99
C ASP A 194 -11.93 -14.55 -4.85
N LEU A 195 -10.67 -14.12 -4.96
CA LEU A 195 -9.97 -13.26 -3.99
C LEU A 195 -9.11 -12.23 -4.73
N LEU A 196 -9.13 -10.99 -4.26
CA LEU A 196 -8.18 -9.95 -4.68
C LEU A 196 -7.10 -9.78 -3.62
N LEU A 197 -5.84 -9.80 -4.05
CA LEU A 197 -4.68 -9.42 -3.24
C LEU A 197 -4.14 -8.09 -3.78
N VAL A 198 -4.35 -7.00 -3.03
CA VAL A 198 -4.22 -5.64 -3.56
C VAL A 198 -3.09 -4.88 -2.86
N THR A 199 -2.17 -4.30 -3.63
CA THR A 199 -1.14 -3.42 -3.08
C THR A 199 -1.75 -2.16 -2.49
N GLY A 200 -1.24 -1.74 -1.34
CA GLY A 200 -1.61 -0.46 -0.74
C GLY A 200 -1.28 0.75 -1.61
N THR A 201 -0.38 0.62 -2.58
CA THR A 201 -0.03 1.69 -3.53
C THR A 201 -1.24 2.18 -4.33
N THR A 202 -2.26 1.32 -4.54
CA THR A 202 -3.53 1.70 -5.18
C THR A 202 -4.24 2.86 -4.48
N LEU A 203 -4.03 3.01 -3.17
CA LEU A 203 -4.53 4.14 -2.39
C LEU A 203 -3.77 5.44 -2.73
N ALA A 204 -2.46 5.39 -2.92
CA ALA A 204 -1.66 6.57 -3.23
C ALA A 204 -1.74 6.98 -4.72
N ASN A 205 -1.97 6.04 -5.63
CA ASN A 205 -2.08 6.34 -7.06
C ASN A 205 -3.53 6.56 -7.55
N GLY A 206 -4.53 6.42 -6.66
CA GLY A 206 -5.93 6.72 -6.98
C GLY A 206 -6.68 5.61 -7.71
N THR A 207 -6.15 4.37 -7.75
CA THR A 207 -6.76 3.25 -8.48
C THR A 207 -7.50 2.25 -7.60
N ILE A 208 -7.68 2.55 -6.31
CA ILE A 208 -8.27 1.62 -5.34
C ILE A 208 -9.78 1.40 -5.54
N THR A 209 -10.53 2.41 -5.94
CA THR A 209 -12.00 2.43 -5.93
C THR A 209 -12.65 1.28 -6.71
N PRO A 210 -12.25 0.95 -7.95
CA PRO A 210 -12.85 -0.15 -8.71
C PRO A 210 -12.58 -1.55 -8.10
N LEU A 211 -11.65 -1.66 -7.12
CA LEU A 211 -11.29 -2.90 -6.46
C LEU A 211 -12.11 -3.15 -5.18
N LEU A 212 -12.84 -2.14 -4.69
CA LEU A 212 -13.61 -2.21 -3.46
C LEU A 212 -14.98 -2.86 -3.69
N ASN A 213 -15.48 -3.60 -2.68
CA ASN A 213 -16.85 -4.11 -2.57
C ASN A 213 -17.33 -5.08 -3.68
N LYS A 214 -16.45 -5.54 -4.56
CA LYS A 214 -16.79 -6.52 -5.61
C LYS A 214 -16.49 -7.96 -5.21
N LYS A 215 -15.37 -8.18 -4.55
CA LYS A 215 -14.86 -9.49 -4.11
C LYS A 215 -14.24 -9.36 -2.72
N PRO A 216 -13.98 -10.46 -2.00
CA PRO A 216 -13.08 -10.42 -0.86
C PRO A 216 -11.73 -9.82 -1.26
N VAL A 217 -11.22 -8.90 -0.43
CA VAL A 217 -9.95 -8.22 -0.66
C VAL A 217 -9.05 -8.40 0.55
N ILE A 218 -7.81 -8.80 0.31
CA ILE A 218 -6.73 -8.70 1.28
C ILE A 218 -5.73 -7.65 0.74
N PHE A 219 -5.52 -6.60 1.49
CA PHE A 219 -4.53 -5.59 1.15
C PHE A 219 -3.14 -6.00 1.65
N TYR A 220 -2.09 -5.57 0.94
CA TYR A 220 -0.71 -5.76 1.40
C TYR A 220 0.11 -4.47 1.30
N GLY A 221 1.19 -4.42 2.07
CA GLY A 221 2.11 -3.29 2.13
C GLY A 221 1.78 -2.28 3.23
N THR A 222 2.72 -1.37 3.46
CA THR A 222 2.65 -0.34 4.51
C THR A 222 1.74 0.81 4.14
N THR A 223 1.66 1.16 2.85
CA THR A 223 0.88 2.31 2.37
C THR A 223 -0.56 2.29 2.87
N VAL A 224 -1.20 1.13 2.91
CA VAL A 224 -2.61 1.00 3.28
C VAL A 224 -2.85 0.87 4.79
N ALA A 225 -1.82 0.83 5.64
CA ALA A 225 -1.93 0.46 7.05
C ALA A 225 -3.01 1.24 7.81
N GLY A 226 -2.96 2.55 7.76
CA GLY A 226 -3.93 3.41 8.45
C GLY A 226 -5.33 3.35 7.82
N ALA A 227 -5.42 3.33 6.51
CA ALA A 227 -6.70 3.20 5.84
C ALA A 227 -7.35 1.85 6.13
N ALA A 228 -6.59 0.75 6.11
CA ALA A 228 -7.10 -0.58 6.43
C ALA A 228 -7.68 -0.61 7.87
N HIS A 229 -6.99 -0.01 8.84
CA HIS A 229 -7.49 0.11 10.20
C HIS A 229 -8.82 0.89 10.27
N LEU A 230 -8.86 2.07 9.65
CA LEU A 230 -10.06 2.93 9.71
C LEU A 230 -11.26 2.35 8.95
N MET A 231 -11.01 1.64 7.86
CA MET A 231 -12.06 1.07 7.00
C MET A 231 -12.45 -0.36 7.41
N GLY A 232 -11.73 -0.98 8.36
CA GLY A 232 -11.96 -2.36 8.78
C GLY A 232 -11.55 -3.38 7.72
N TRP A 233 -10.55 -3.07 6.88
CA TRP A 233 -10.08 -3.98 5.83
C TRP A 233 -9.07 -4.99 6.35
N GLU A 234 -9.08 -6.16 5.76
CA GLU A 234 -8.07 -7.18 5.99
C GLU A 234 -6.74 -6.76 5.34
N ARG A 235 -5.64 -6.80 6.12
CA ARG A 235 -4.30 -6.48 5.66
C ARG A 235 -3.33 -7.60 6.01
N PHE A 236 -2.56 -8.04 5.02
CA PHE A 236 -1.44 -8.95 5.17
C PHE A 236 -0.12 -8.20 4.96
N CYS A 237 0.62 -7.96 6.01
CA CYS A 237 1.96 -7.35 5.97
C CYS A 237 2.75 -7.73 7.24
N PRO A 238 3.10 -9.02 7.42
CA PRO A 238 3.61 -9.54 8.71
C PRO A 238 5.04 -9.08 9.05
N CYS A 239 5.80 -8.57 8.07
CA CYS A 239 7.18 -8.14 8.26
C CYS A 239 7.34 -6.61 8.26
N SER A 240 6.25 -5.85 8.30
CA SER A 240 6.31 -4.38 8.45
C SER A 240 6.47 -3.97 9.91
N HIS A 241 7.10 -2.81 10.13
CA HIS A 241 7.45 -2.27 11.46
C HIS A 241 6.61 -1.05 11.84
#